data_994b22ef24bb15bc728687758ebc83c5
#
_entry.id   994b22ef24bb15bc728687758ebc83c5
#
_cell.length_a   1.000
_cell.length_b   1.000
_cell.length_c   1.000
_cell.angle_alpha   90.00
_cell.angle_beta   90.00
_cell.angle_gamma   90.00
#
_symmetry.space_group_name_H-M   'P 1'
#
loop_
_entity.id
_entity.type
_entity.pdbx_description
1 polymer ?
#
loop_
_entity_poly.entity_id
_entity_poly.type
_entity_poly.pdbx_seq_one_letter_code
_entity_poly.pdbx_strand_id
1 'polypeptide(L)'
;MKKLNLNLSSLIIIIFFYISFSYSDENNTIKGKAIVVDGDTIKIKGKQIRFGGIDAPESYYRGKKQTCIDDNKKVFCGQISKDKLIEKIGNNSLNCKIQKKKDRYKRLVGECFLKDESLSVFMVRNGYAFDWPYYSEGKFANDQEYAKMNSLGFWNMKFEYPWEWKKK
;
A
#
# COMPACT_ATOMS: atom_id res chain seq x y z
N MET A 1 59.30 11.23 13.95
CA MET A 1 57.84 11.33 14.18
C MET A 1 57.32 12.59 13.50
N LYS A 2 56.60 12.46 12.36
CA LYS A 2 56.00 13.60 11.64
C LYS A 2 54.67 13.95 12.31
N LYS A 3 54.56 15.14 12.88
CA LYS A 3 53.30 15.69 13.40
C LYS A 3 52.42 16.04 12.23
N LEU A 4 51.26 15.40 12.15
CA LEU A 4 50.20 15.69 11.17
C LEU A 4 49.50 16.98 11.64
N ASN A 5 49.82 18.12 11.00
CA ASN A 5 49.08 19.36 11.21
C ASN A 5 47.77 19.29 10.47
N LEU A 6 46.69 18.87 11.15
CA LEU A 6 45.31 18.98 10.61
C LEU A 6 44.92 20.46 10.69
N ASN A 7 44.81 21.11 9.53
CA ASN A 7 44.32 22.49 9.45
C ASN A 7 42.89 22.57 9.91
N LEU A 8 42.55 23.55 10.73
CA LEU A 8 41.20 23.81 11.27
C LEU A 8 40.12 23.90 10.17
N SER A 9 40.52 24.36 8.97
CA SER A 9 39.65 24.41 7.78
C SER A 9 39.22 23.02 7.28
N SER A 10 40.11 22.01 7.36
CA SER A 10 39.76 20.62 6.96
C SER A 10 38.82 19.97 7.93
N LEU A 11 38.87 20.32 9.21
CA LEU A 11 37.92 19.81 10.23
C LEU A 11 36.51 20.37 10.03
N ILE A 12 36.39 21.64 9.64
CA ILE A 12 35.12 22.31 9.36
C ILE A 12 34.46 21.69 8.14
N ILE A 13 35.19 21.35 7.08
CA ILE A 13 34.63 20.72 5.86
C ILE A 13 34.07 19.31 6.17
N ILE A 14 34.78 18.55 7.02
CA ILE A 14 34.31 17.20 7.42
C ILE A 14 33.00 17.29 8.24
N ILE A 15 32.89 18.27 9.14
CA ILE A 15 31.65 18.48 9.94
C ILE A 15 30.49 18.89 9.05
N PHE A 16 30.68 19.73 8.03
CA PHE A 16 29.63 20.09 7.07
C PHE A 16 29.14 18.91 6.23
N PHE A 17 30.04 17.94 5.92
CA PHE A 17 29.68 16.75 5.16
C PHE A 17 28.81 15.75 5.96
N TYR A 18 28.96 15.71 7.28
CA TYR A 18 28.13 14.85 8.15
C TYR A 18 26.76 15.45 8.49
N ILE A 19 26.58 16.76 8.39
CA ILE A 19 25.29 17.44 8.69
C ILE A 19 24.31 17.32 7.52
N SER A 20 24.78 17.06 6.29
CA SER A 20 23.93 17.01 5.09
C SER A 20 23.11 15.72 4.94
N PHE A 21 23.23 14.73 5.82
CA PHE A 21 22.62 13.40 5.63
C PHE A 21 21.39 13.12 6.50
N SER A 22 20.82 14.13 7.14
CA SER A 22 19.64 13.95 8.01
C SER A 22 18.48 14.86 7.64
N TYR A 23 18.25 15.11 6.34
CA TYR A 23 16.96 15.64 5.90
C TYR A 23 16.03 14.45 5.63
N SER A 24 15.49 13.90 6.70
CA SER A 24 14.37 12.98 6.66
C SER A 24 13.18 13.74 6.07
N ASP A 25 12.62 13.23 4.98
CA ASP A 25 11.42 13.75 4.32
C ASP A 25 10.17 13.48 5.21
N GLU A 26 10.16 14.12 6.40
CA GLU A 26 9.08 14.00 7.39
C GLU A 26 7.76 14.63 6.92
N ASN A 27 7.79 15.41 5.85
CA ASN A 27 6.66 16.23 5.41
C ASN A 27 5.58 15.50 4.64
N ASN A 28 5.72 14.20 4.37
CA ASN A 28 4.78 13.47 3.52
C ASN A 28 4.11 12.26 4.19
N THR A 29 3.94 12.30 5.50
CA THR A 29 3.29 11.24 6.28
C THR A 29 1.93 11.66 6.84
N ILE A 30 0.98 10.73 6.84
CA ILE A 30 -0.32 10.90 7.50
C ILE A 30 -0.49 9.77 8.51
N LYS A 31 -0.68 10.16 9.78
CA LYS A 31 -0.87 9.21 10.90
C LYS A 31 -2.23 9.38 11.54
N GLY A 32 -2.88 8.27 11.86
CA GLY A 32 -4.16 8.26 12.59
C GLY A 32 -4.98 7.01 12.40
N LYS A 33 -6.14 6.97 13.06
CA LYS A 33 -7.16 5.92 12.86
C LYS A 33 -7.75 6.04 11.46
N ALA A 34 -7.98 4.89 10.82
CA ALA A 34 -8.50 4.82 9.47
C ALA A 34 -9.95 4.35 9.44
N ILE A 35 -10.70 4.87 8.47
CA ILE A 35 -11.97 4.29 8.01
C ILE A 35 -11.66 3.60 6.69
N VAL A 36 -11.93 2.29 6.58
CA VAL A 36 -11.73 1.53 5.34
C VAL A 36 -12.84 1.87 4.37
N VAL A 37 -12.47 2.32 3.19
CA VAL A 37 -13.40 2.63 2.09
C VAL A 37 -13.57 1.41 1.20
N ASP A 38 -12.43 0.81 0.80
CA ASP A 38 -12.35 -0.40 -0.02
C ASP A 38 -11.08 -1.19 0.34
N GLY A 39 -10.87 -2.35 -0.25
CA GLY A 39 -9.72 -3.22 0.05
C GLY A 39 -8.35 -2.61 -0.24
N ASP A 40 -8.28 -1.52 -0.98
CA ASP A 40 -7.06 -0.77 -1.30
C ASP A 40 -7.16 0.73 -0.99
N THR A 41 -8.21 1.15 -0.31
CA THR A 41 -8.48 2.57 -0.07
C THR A 41 -9.00 2.81 1.34
N ILE A 42 -8.36 3.74 2.04
CA ILE A 42 -8.74 4.15 3.40
C ILE A 42 -8.94 5.66 3.49
N LYS A 43 -9.51 6.13 4.60
CA LYS A 43 -9.66 7.53 4.93
C LYS A 43 -9.09 7.82 6.31
N ILE A 44 -8.12 8.76 6.42
CA ILE A 44 -7.54 9.22 7.70
C ILE A 44 -7.70 10.73 7.78
N LYS A 45 -8.25 11.24 8.89
CA LYS A 45 -8.48 12.69 9.10
C LYS A 45 -9.18 13.36 7.90
N GLY A 46 -10.19 12.69 7.33
CA GLY A 46 -10.94 13.18 6.18
C GLY A 46 -10.25 13.04 4.83
N LYS A 47 -8.96 12.69 4.76
CA LYS A 47 -8.19 12.53 3.52
C LYS A 47 -8.27 11.10 3.03
N GLN A 48 -8.67 10.89 1.78
CA GLN A 48 -8.71 9.57 1.15
C GLN A 48 -7.34 9.21 0.61
N ILE A 49 -6.87 8.01 0.96
CA ILE A 49 -5.56 7.45 0.60
C ILE A 49 -5.79 6.12 -0.11
N ARG A 50 -5.34 6.03 -1.37
CA ARG A 50 -5.28 4.79 -2.12
C ARG A 50 -3.91 4.15 -1.94
N PHE A 51 -3.88 2.85 -1.71
CA PHE A 51 -2.63 2.09 -1.66
C PHE A 51 -2.01 2.03 -3.06
N GLY A 52 -0.77 2.52 -3.18
CA GLY A 52 -0.07 2.58 -4.46
C GLY A 52 0.39 1.20 -4.92
N GLY A 53 0.22 0.92 -6.23
CA GLY A 53 0.75 -0.27 -6.88
C GLY A 53 -0.09 -1.55 -6.71
N ILE A 54 -1.19 -1.52 -5.97
CA ILE A 54 -2.11 -2.66 -5.85
C ILE A 54 -3.51 -2.30 -6.33
N ASP A 55 -4.32 -3.30 -6.67
CA ASP A 55 -5.75 -3.14 -6.96
C ASP A 55 -6.55 -4.26 -6.27
N ALA A 56 -7.55 -3.87 -5.51
CA ALA A 56 -8.44 -4.80 -4.81
C ALA A 56 -9.79 -4.91 -5.55
N PRO A 57 -10.50 -6.05 -5.44
CA PRO A 57 -11.86 -6.14 -5.92
C PRO A 57 -12.74 -5.05 -5.32
N GLU A 58 -13.61 -4.47 -6.14
CA GLU A 58 -14.45 -3.34 -5.76
C GLU A 58 -15.62 -3.77 -4.87
N SER A 59 -15.72 -3.21 -3.66
CA SER A 59 -16.88 -3.42 -2.81
C SER A 59 -18.12 -2.73 -3.38
N TYR A 60 -17.92 -1.59 -4.06
CA TYR A 60 -18.96 -0.88 -4.81
C TYR A 60 -18.33 0.05 -5.87
N TYR A 61 -18.74 -0.12 -7.14
CA TYR A 61 -18.30 0.71 -8.25
C TYR A 61 -19.44 0.92 -9.25
N ARG A 62 -19.82 2.17 -9.53
CA ARG A 62 -20.87 2.54 -10.51
C ARG A 62 -22.17 1.72 -10.37
N GLY A 63 -22.68 1.55 -9.16
CA GLY A 63 -23.90 0.80 -8.92
C GLY A 63 -23.75 -0.73 -8.83
N LYS A 64 -22.52 -1.25 -9.00
CA LYS A 64 -22.24 -2.69 -9.02
C LYS A 64 -21.27 -3.10 -7.92
N LYS A 65 -21.37 -4.34 -7.46
CA LYS A 65 -20.41 -5.00 -6.54
C LYS A 65 -19.64 -6.06 -7.32
N GLN A 66 -18.33 -6.08 -7.18
CA GLN A 66 -17.51 -7.12 -7.81
C GLN A 66 -17.72 -8.47 -7.11
N THR A 67 -17.89 -9.52 -7.91
CA THR A 67 -18.16 -10.87 -7.42
C THR A 67 -17.15 -11.86 -7.97
N CYS A 68 -16.91 -12.91 -7.18
CA CYS A 68 -16.10 -14.09 -7.51
C CYS A 68 -16.95 -15.34 -7.37
N ILE A 69 -16.44 -16.49 -7.80
CA ILE A 69 -17.08 -17.79 -7.62
C ILE A 69 -16.20 -18.64 -6.70
N ASP A 70 -16.75 -18.98 -5.55
CA ASP A 70 -16.16 -19.85 -4.54
C ASP A 70 -17.02 -21.11 -4.46
N ASP A 71 -16.44 -22.30 -4.72
CA ASP A 71 -17.17 -23.58 -4.76
C ASP A 71 -18.52 -23.50 -5.50
N ASN A 72 -18.50 -22.91 -6.69
CA ASN A 72 -19.67 -22.66 -7.53
C ASN A 72 -20.72 -21.68 -6.94
N LYS A 73 -20.44 -21.04 -5.82
CA LYS A 73 -21.26 -19.99 -5.21
C LYS A 73 -20.74 -18.61 -5.55
N LYS A 74 -21.64 -17.72 -5.88
CA LYS A 74 -21.31 -16.32 -6.11
C LYS A 74 -21.12 -15.61 -4.78
N VAL A 75 -19.91 -15.00 -4.58
CA VAL A 75 -19.55 -14.24 -3.37
C VAL A 75 -19.17 -12.81 -3.75
N PHE A 76 -19.33 -11.86 -2.83
CA PHE A 76 -18.91 -10.47 -3.02
C PHE A 76 -17.43 -10.30 -2.65
N CYS A 77 -16.52 -10.56 -3.58
CA CYS A 77 -15.08 -10.50 -3.29
C CYS A 77 -14.60 -9.10 -2.93
N GLY A 78 -15.20 -8.05 -3.47
CA GLY A 78 -14.90 -6.68 -3.02
C GLY A 78 -15.20 -6.46 -1.54
N GLN A 79 -16.35 -6.98 -1.06
CA GLN A 79 -16.69 -6.90 0.36
C GLN A 79 -15.71 -7.73 1.21
N ILE A 80 -15.34 -8.95 0.76
CA ILE A 80 -14.37 -9.80 1.45
C ILE A 80 -13.02 -9.06 1.58
N SER A 81 -12.52 -8.46 0.50
CA SER A 81 -11.28 -7.68 0.52
C SER A 81 -11.34 -6.55 1.55
N LYS A 82 -12.42 -5.76 1.52
CA LYS A 82 -12.66 -4.67 2.47
C LYS A 82 -12.68 -5.16 3.92
N ASP A 83 -13.41 -6.24 4.19
CA ASP A 83 -13.56 -6.78 5.55
C ASP A 83 -12.23 -7.32 6.09
N LYS A 84 -11.40 -7.93 5.23
CA LYS A 84 -10.06 -8.38 5.61
C LYS A 84 -9.12 -7.23 5.95
N LEU A 85 -9.23 -6.11 5.26
CA LEU A 85 -8.49 -4.91 5.63
C LEU A 85 -8.99 -4.30 6.94
N ILE A 86 -10.30 -4.29 7.19
CA ILE A 86 -10.90 -3.86 8.46
C ILE A 86 -10.40 -4.74 9.62
N GLU A 87 -10.46 -6.06 9.45
CA GLU A 87 -9.98 -7.04 10.43
C GLU A 87 -8.49 -6.82 10.75
N LYS A 88 -7.65 -6.64 9.73
CA LYS A 88 -6.21 -6.40 9.89
C LYS A 88 -5.91 -5.13 10.67
N ILE A 89 -6.59 -4.04 10.36
CA ILE A 89 -6.36 -2.74 10.99
C ILE A 89 -6.90 -2.73 12.42
N GLY A 90 -8.08 -3.28 12.65
CA GLY A 90 -8.78 -3.21 13.94
C GLY A 90 -8.91 -1.77 14.44
N ASN A 91 -8.63 -1.56 15.71
CA ASN A 91 -8.67 -0.23 16.35
C ASN A 91 -7.33 0.53 16.33
N ASN A 92 -6.36 0.08 15.54
CA ASN A 92 -5.03 0.66 15.54
C ASN A 92 -4.95 1.95 14.71
N SER A 93 -3.96 2.78 15.03
CA SER A 93 -3.55 3.89 14.19
C SER A 93 -2.55 3.41 13.15
N LEU A 94 -2.67 3.95 11.94
CA LEU A 94 -1.77 3.69 10.82
C LEU A 94 -0.80 4.83 10.63
N ASN A 95 0.32 4.55 9.98
CA ASN A 95 1.28 5.51 9.46
C ASN A 95 1.36 5.35 7.94
N CYS A 96 1.01 6.37 7.16
CA CYS A 96 0.99 6.31 5.70
C CYS A 96 2.04 7.26 5.12
N LYS A 97 2.97 6.72 4.33
CA LYS A 97 3.93 7.50 3.52
C LYS A 97 3.24 7.87 2.20
N ILE A 98 3.04 9.16 1.98
CA ILE A 98 2.27 9.68 0.84
C ILE A 98 3.20 10.05 -0.31
N GLN A 99 2.84 9.68 -1.53
CA GLN A 99 3.55 10.05 -2.75
C GLN A 99 3.28 11.52 -3.13
N LYS A 100 4.23 12.15 -3.83
CA LYS A 100 4.09 13.54 -4.29
C LYS A 100 2.92 13.75 -5.26
N LYS A 101 2.64 12.75 -6.11
CA LYS A 101 1.55 12.80 -7.11
C LYS A 101 0.29 12.17 -6.58
N LYS A 102 -0.85 12.80 -6.84
CA LYS A 102 -2.19 12.25 -6.64
C LYS A 102 -2.57 11.39 -7.86
N ASP A 103 -3.55 10.51 -7.68
CA ASP A 103 -4.14 9.79 -8.80
C ASP A 103 -5.07 10.68 -9.65
N ARG A 104 -5.62 10.12 -10.74
CA ARG A 104 -6.56 10.81 -11.64
C ARG A 104 -7.85 11.28 -10.96
N TYR A 105 -8.21 10.71 -9.83
CA TYR A 105 -9.37 11.09 -9.02
C TYR A 105 -9.01 12.07 -7.90
N LYS A 106 -7.82 12.63 -7.90
CA LYS A 106 -7.28 13.55 -6.90
C LYS A 106 -7.13 12.94 -5.49
N ARG A 107 -7.19 11.59 -5.35
CA ARG A 107 -6.88 10.89 -4.09
C ARG A 107 -5.38 10.96 -3.82
N LEU A 108 -5.01 10.98 -2.56
CA LEU A 108 -3.63 10.74 -2.16
C LEU A 108 -3.27 9.28 -2.51
N VAL A 109 -2.05 9.07 -2.99
CA VAL A 109 -1.50 7.73 -3.18
C VAL A 109 -0.40 7.53 -2.15
N GLY A 110 -0.35 6.36 -1.53
CA GLY A 110 0.65 6.10 -0.50
C GLY A 110 0.76 4.64 -0.13
N GLU A 111 1.74 4.36 0.72
CA GLU A 111 1.90 3.07 1.37
C GLU A 111 1.63 3.24 2.86
N CYS A 112 0.69 2.46 3.39
CA CYS A 112 0.24 2.54 4.77
C CYS A 112 0.73 1.34 5.57
N PHE A 113 1.14 1.61 6.80
CA PHE A 113 1.76 0.65 7.68
C PHE A 113 0.95 0.53 8.98
N LEU A 114 0.76 -0.71 9.41
CA LEU A 114 0.35 -1.06 10.75
C LEU A 114 1.61 -1.48 11.53
N LYS A 115 2.09 -0.62 12.45
CA LYS A 115 3.45 -0.72 12.99
C LYS A 115 4.44 -0.67 11.83
N ASP A 116 5.21 -1.74 11.60
CA ASP A 116 6.21 -1.84 10.54
C ASP A 116 5.75 -2.68 9.34
N GLU A 117 4.54 -3.26 9.40
CA GLU A 117 3.99 -4.11 8.35
C GLU A 117 3.23 -3.29 7.31
N SER A 118 3.62 -3.41 6.04
CA SER A 118 2.91 -2.79 4.91
C SER A 118 1.54 -3.45 4.70
N LEU A 119 0.47 -2.64 4.70
CA LEU A 119 -0.87 -3.13 4.40
C LEU A 119 -1.01 -3.56 2.93
N SER A 120 -0.27 -2.96 2.01
CA SER A 120 -0.23 -3.41 0.61
C SER A 120 0.34 -4.81 0.50
N VAL A 121 1.47 -5.08 1.16
CA VAL A 121 2.08 -6.42 1.22
C VAL A 121 1.11 -7.41 1.86
N PHE A 122 0.51 -7.06 3.00
CA PHE A 122 -0.47 -7.92 3.67
C PHE A 122 -1.62 -8.32 2.72
N MET A 123 -2.22 -7.35 2.03
CA MET A 123 -3.36 -7.60 1.15
C MET A 123 -3.00 -8.47 -0.05
N VAL A 124 -1.86 -8.23 -0.69
CA VAL A 124 -1.41 -9.01 -1.85
C VAL A 124 -0.96 -10.41 -1.43
N ARG A 125 -0.14 -10.51 -0.38
CA ARG A 125 0.42 -11.79 0.09
C ARG A 125 -0.62 -12.77 0.62
N ASN A 126 -1.76 -12.25 1.12
CA ASN A 126 -2.89 -13.07 1.54
C ASN A 126 -3.96 -13.25 0.45
N GLY A 127 -3.73 -12.75 -0.76
CA GLY A 127 -4.61 -12.92 -1.92
C GLY A 127 -5.90 -12.10 -1.86
N TYR A 128 -5.95 -10.99 -1.11
CA TYR A 128 -7.12 -10.10 -1.00
C TYR A 128 -7.01 -8.85 -1.89
N ALA A 129 -5.84 -8.62 -2.50
CA ALA A 129 -5.62 -7.63 -3.54
C ALA A 129 -4.59 -8.20 -4.54
N PHE A 130 -4.42 -7.51 -5.66
CA PHE A 130 -3.52 -7.92 -6.72
C PHE A 130 -2.42 -6.89 -6.92
N ASP A 131 -1.19 -7.36 -7.20
CA ASP A 131 -0.15 -6.50 -7.74
C ASP A 131 -0.64 -5.92 -9.07
N TRP A 132 -0.56 -4.61 -9.23
CA TRP A 132 -0.88 -3.95 -10.49
C TRP A 132 0.41 -3.48 -11.16
N PRO A 133 1.03 -4.29 -12.04
CA PRO A 133 2.40 -4.08 -12.53
C PRO A 133 2.61 -2.72 -13.18
N TYR A 134 1.57 -2.16 -13.82
CA TYR A 134 1.62 -0.84 -14.45
C TYR A 134 1.95 0.29 -13.45
N TYR A 135 1.56 0.14 -12.17
CA TYR A 135 1.79 1.15 -11.13
C TYR A 135 2.75 0.69 -10.04
N SER A 136 2.94 -0.61 -9.87
CA SER A 136 3.85 -1.18 -8.85
C SER A 136 5.27 -1.33 -9.36
N GLU A 137 5.43 -1.41 -10.70
CA GLU A 137 6.69 -1.80 -11.35
C GLU A 137 7.20 -3.17 -10.83
N GLY A 138 6.25 -4.05 -10.46
CA GLY A 138 6.54 -5.39 -9.94
C GLY A 138 6.91 -5.44 -8.46
N LYS A 139 6.74 -4.36 -7.72
CA LYS A 139 7.07 -4.27 -6.28
C LYS A 139 6.45 -5.40 -5.45
N PHE A 140 5.23 -5.83 -5.78
CA PHE A 140 4.48 -6.85 -5.03
C PHE A 140 4.41 -8.19 -5.76
N ALA A 141 5.18 -8.38 -6.84
CA ALA A 141 5.14 -9.60 -7.66
C ALA A 141 5.43 -10.88 -6.85
N ASN A 142 6.46 -10.85 -5.99
CA ASN A 142 6.82 -12.00 -5.15
C ASN A 142 5.73 -12.32 -4.11
N ASP A 143 5.08 -11.32 -3.54
CA ASP A 143 3.97 -11.51 -2.59
C ASP A 143 2.75 -12.10 -3.29
N GLN A 144 2.46 -11.64 -4.50
CA GLN A 144 1.40 -12.21 -5.33
C GLN A 144 1.68 -13.65 -5.71
N GLU A 145 2.91 -13.96 -6.13
CA GLU A 145 3.29 -15.33 -6.47
C GLU A 145 3.19 -16.26 -5.26
N TYR A 146 3.60 -15.79 -4.08
CA TYR A 146 3.39 -16.54 -2.83
C TYR A 146 1.90 -16.84 -2.60
N ALA A 147 1.02 -15.86 -2.79
CA ALA A 147 -0.42 -16.05 -2.63
C ALA A 147 -0.98 -17.08 -3.62
N LYS A 148 -0.54 -17.04 -4.88
CA LYS A 148 -0.91 -18.01 -5.93
C LYS A 148 -0.46 -19.43 -5.58
N MET A 149 0.82 -19.62 -5.27
CA MET A 149 1.39 -20.93 -4.97
C MET A 149 0.71 -21.61 -3.77
N ASN A 150 0.22 -20.81 -2.81
CA ASN A 150 -0.46 -21.30 -1.62
C ASN A 150 -1.99 -21.23 -1.72
N SER A 151 -2.55 -20.89 -2.90
CA SER A 151 -4.00 -20.78 -3.13
C SER A 151 -4.71 -19.90 -2.09
N LEU A 152 -4.09 -18.76 -1.70
CA LEU A 152 -4.61 -17.88 -0.66
C LEU A 152 -5.68 -16.91 -1.20
N GLY A 153 -6.67 -16.63 -0.38
CA GLY A 153 -7.71 -15.64 -0.68
C GLY A 153 -8.40 -15.92 -2.02
N PHE A 154 -8.39 -14.95 -2.93
CA PHE A 154 -9.04 -15.07 -4.23
C PHE A 154 -8.36 -16.06 -5.19
N TRP A 155 -7.11 -16.45 -4.93
CA TRP A 155 -6.41 -17.45 -5.75
C TRP A 155 -6.99 -18.86 -5.63
N ASN A 156 -7.85 -19.11 -4.63
CA ASN A 156 -8.66 -20.33 -4.51
C ASN A 156 -10.05 -20.21 -5.16
N MET A 157 -10.34 -19.11 -5.84
CA MET A 157 -11.64 -18.79 -6.43
C MET A 157 -11.51 -18.54 -7.94
N LYS A 158 -12.63 -18.54 -8.66
CA LYS A 158 -12.69 -17.96 -10.01
C LYS A 158 -13.00 -16.49 -9.88
N PHE A 159 -12.08 -15.64 -10.32
CA PHE A 159 -12.18 -14.20 -10.23
C PHE A 159 -11.83 -13.52 -11.55
N GLU A 160 -12.16 -12.25 -11.65
CA GLU A 160 -11.69 -11.35 -12.68
C GLU A 160 -10.85 -10.25 -12.01
N TYR A 161 -9.74 -9.86 -12.62
CA TYR A 161 -8.92 -8.77 -12.09
C TYR A 161 -9.73 -7.47 -12.01
N PRO A 162 -9.58 -6.66 -10.93
CA PRO A 162 -10.39 -5.45 -10.74
C PRO A 162 -10.28 -4.47 -11.89
N TRP A 163 -9.09 -4.29 -12.47
CA TRP A 163 -8.88 -3.40 -13.62
C TRP A 163 -9.53 -3.89 -14.91
N GLU A 164 -9.77 -5.18 -15.08
CA GLU A 164 -10.53 -5.71 -16.21
C GLU A 164 -12.03 -5.60 -15.95
N TRP A 165 -12.46 -5.97 -14.75
CA TRP A 165 -13.85 -5.88 -14.34
C TRP A 165 -14.42 -4.44 -14.46
N LYS A 166 -13.62 -3.42 -14.14
CA LYS A 166 -13.99 -2.00 -14.25
C LYS A 166 -14.17 -1.49 -15.69
N LYS A 167 -13.74 -2.24 -16.69
CA LYS A 167 -13.93 -1.87 -18.11
C LYS A 167 -15.33 -2.21 -18.64
N LYS A 168 -16.10 -3.04 -17.91
CA LYS A 168 -17.48 -3.46 -18.23
C LYS A 168 -18.50 -2.50 -17.60
#